data_8e2b447eaa6d957a82f6f809fcff44e3
#
_entry.id   8e2b447eaa6d957a82f6f809fcff44e3
#
_cell.length_a   1.000
_cell.length_b   1.000
_cell.length_c   1.000
_cell.angle_alpha   90.00
_cell.angle_beta   90.00
_cell.angle_gamma   90.00
#
_symmetry.space_group_name_H-M   'P 1'
#
loop_
_entity.id
_entity.type
_entity.pdbx_description
1 polymer ?
#
loop_
_entity_poly.entity_id
_entity_poly.type
_entity_poly.pdbx_seq_one_letter_code
_entity_poly.pdbx_strand_id
1 'polypeptide(L)'
;GRHHCDRSPSEISNTKKKMSVIKIADNGGHAITMTSFDGYHIASFSPPEILCEIFNNIPHIKFRHDDVFVCAPLKSGTHWTWEIVSMLLNGKAEIIHKSKMTQMLEAVPTEIIDGVPSPRVLNSHLHLCRLPREALEKKCKIVLILRDPRDVAVSLYHHCKGVLKHDYDGMFENFLPLFLEGKLMYNNYLDYVVEWE
;
A
#
# COMPACT_ATOMS: atom_id res chain seq x y z
N GLY A 1 -6.65 10.26 18.95
CA GLY A 1 -7.42 9.05 19.22
C GLY A 1 -6.76 7.90 18.49
N ARG A 2 -6.29 6.90 19.22
CA ARG A 2 -5.67 5.69 18.64
C ARG A 2 -6.78 4.94 17.89
N HIS A 3 -6.71 4.88 16.58
CA HIS A 3 -7.50 3.93 15.80
C HIS A 3 -6.85 2.55 15.94
N HIS A 4 -7.11 1.89 17.06
CA HIS A 4 -6.80 0.48 17.20
C HIS A 4 -7.56 -0.30 16.11
N CYS A 5 -6.87 -1.18 15.43
CA CYS A 5 -7.42 -2.14 14.49
C CYS A 5 -8.11 -3.28 15.26
N ASP A 6 -9.05 -2.93 16.16
CA ASP A 6 -9.90 -3.88 16.85
C ASP A 6 -11.03 -4.32 15.91
N ARG A 7 -10.76 -5.32 15.09
CA ARG A 7 -11.81 -6.09 14.43
C ARG A 7 -11.78 -7.52 14.97
N SER A 8 -12.65 -7.76 15.95
CA SER A 8 -13.06 -9.14 16.26
C SER A 8 -13.75 -9.75 15.03
N PRO A 9 -13.61 -11.07 14.79
CA PRO A 9 -14.15 -11.76 13.61
C PRO A 9 -15.70 -11.74 13.50
N SER A 10 -16.42 -11.19 14.48
CA SER A 10 -17.89 -11.29 14.62
C SER A 10 -18.70 -10.11 14.07
N GLU A 11 -18.08 -9.02 13.60
CA GLU A 11 -18.79 -7.88 13.03
C GLU A 11 -18.60 -7.75 11.51
N ILE A 12 -18.92 -8.81 10.77
CA ILE A 12 -19.17 -8.67 9.34
C ILE A 12 -20.60 -8.15 9.17
N SER A 13 -20.79 -6.86 9.36
CA SER A 13 -21.99 -6.16 8.91
C SER A 13 -22.10 -6.34 7.39
N ASN A 14 -23.25 -6.81 6.95
CA ASN A 14 -23.59 -7.15 5.55
C ASN A 14 -23.79 -5.91 4.65
N THR A 15 -23.25 -4.75 5.03
CA THR A 15 -23.18 -3.54 4.20
C THR A 15 -22.01 -3.70 3.24
N LYS A 16 -22.28 -3.83 1.94
CA LYS A 16 -21.25 -3.79 0.89
C LYS A 16 -20.37 -2.56 1.11
N LYS A 17 -19.14 -2.77 1.51
CA LYS A 17 -18.15 -1.71 1.65
C LYS A 17 -18.00 -1.01 0.30
N LYS A 18 -18.12 0.31 0.30
CA LYS A 18 -18.11 1.12 -0.92
C LYS A 18 -16.77 1.83 -1.05
N MET A 19 -16.18 1.77 -2.24
CA MET A 19 -15.06 2.63 -2.61
C MET A 19 -15.57 3.92 -3.25
N SER A 20 -14.90 5.03 -2.94
CA SER A 20 -15.23 6.33 -3.52
C SER A 20 -13.98 7.17 -3.72
N VAL A 21 -13.99 7.98 -4.78
CA VAL A 21 -12.98 9.03 -4.95
C VAL A 21 -13.29 10.15 -3.96
N ILE A 22 -12.27 10.62 -3.27
CA ILE A 22 -12.34 11.72 -2.31
C ILE A 22 -11.31 12.79 -2.62
N LYS A 23 -11.55 14.01 -2.16
CA LYS A 23 -10.59 15.11 -2.18
C LYS A 23 -10.36 15.57 -0.75
N ILE A 24 -9.10 15.60 -0.32
CA ILE A 24 -8.69 16.08 1.00
C ILE A 24 -8.00 17.43 0.81
N ALA A 25 -8.61 18.48 1.34
CA ALA A 25 -8.05 19.82 1.26
C ALA A 25 -6.90 20.01 2.26
N ASP A 26 -5.85 20.71 1.83
CA ASP A 26 -4.81 21.23 2.69
C ASP A 26 -5.19 22.60 3.28
N ASN A 27 -4.34 23.16 4.14
CA ASN A 27 -4.58 24.46 4.79
C ASN A 27 -4.42 25.63 3.82
N GLY A 28 -3.88 25.42 2.61
CA GLY A 28 -3.72 26.44 1.57
C GLY A 28 -4.86 26.46 0.56
N GLY A 29 -5.85 25.57 0.70
CA GLY A 29 -7.01 25.47 -0.20
C GLY A 29 -6.79 24.56 -1.42
N HIS A 30 -5.64 23.90 -1.53
CA HIS A 30 -5.40 22.86 -2.54
C HIS A 30 -5.89 21.52 -2.01
N ALA A 31 -6.25 20.58 -2.91
CA ALA A 31 -6.80 19.31 -2.49
C ALA A 31 -6.13 18.13 -3.21
N ILE A 32 -5.86 17.05 -2.46
CA ILE A 32 -5.32 15.81 -2.99
C ILE A 32 -6.47 14.87 -3.34
N THR A 33 -6.48 14.35 -4.57
CA THR A 33 -7.44 13.34 -5.02
C THR A 33 -6.92 11.94 -4.67
N MET A 34 -7.73 11.17 -3.98
CA MET A 34 -7.42 9.80 -3.55
C MET A 34 -8.67 8.92 -3.64
N THR A 35 -8.52 7.63 -3.40
CA THR A 35 -9.64 6.69 -3.24
C THR A 35 -9.75 6.28 -1.78
N SER A 36 -10.97 6.24 -1.24
CA SER A 36 -11.24 5.80 0.14
C SER A 36 -12.02 4.49 0.14
N PHE A 37 -11.59 3.54 0.95
CA PHE A 37 -12.26 2.29 1.25
C PHE A 37 -12.55 2.23 2.75
N ASP A 38 -13.77 2.55 3.13
CA ASP A 38 -14.19 2.52 4.53
C ASP A 38 -13.25 3.37 5.45
N GLY A 39 -12.93 4.60 5.01
CA GLY A 39 -12.04 5.52 5.71
C GLY A 39 -10.53 5.21 5.58
N TYR A 40 -10.16 4.13 4.89
CA TYR A 40 -8.77 3.85 4.55
C TYR A 40 -8.45 4.43 3.17
N HIS A 41 -7.49 5.31 3.10
CA HIS A 41 -7.15 6.03 1.90
C HIS A 41 -6.08 5.29 1.10
N ILE A 42 -6.23 5.25 -0.22
CA ILE A 42 -5.27 4.62 -1.13
C ILE A 42 -5.05 5.46 -2.38
N ALA A 43 -3.98 5.17 -3.10
CA ALA A 43 -3.76 5.76 -4.42
C ALA A 43 -4.80 5.23 -5.42
N SER A 44 -5.26 6.10 -6.32
CA SER A 44 -6.26 5.76 -7.35
C SER A 44 -5.59 5.03 -8.52
N PHE A 45 -5.15 3.78 -8.31
CA PHE A 45 -4.50 2.95 -9.36
C PHE A 45 -5.48 2.58 -10.49
N SER A 46 -6.73 2.32 -10.14
CA SER A 46 -7.81 1.87 -11.02
C SER A 46 -9.12 2.55 -10.64
N PRO A 47 -10.19 2.42 -11.45
CA PRO A 47 -11.52 2.85 -11.06
C PRO A 47 -12.00 2.27 -9.73
N PRO A 48 -12.83 2.98 -8.96
CA PRO A 48 -13.27 2.55 -7.62
C PRO A 48 -13.90 1.16 -7.59
N GLU A 49 -14.63 0.78 -8.64
CA GLU A 49 -15.31 -0.51 -8.73
C GLU A 49 -14.30 -1.66 -8.77
N ILE A 50 -13.24 -1.52 -9.59
CA ILE A 50 -12.15 -2.50 -9.71
C ILE A 50 -11.34 -2.56 -8.42
N LEU A 51 -11.01 -1.40 -7.84
CA LEU A 51 -10.30 -1.35 -6.56
C LEU A 51 -11.11 -1.99 -5.42
N CYS A 52 -12.43 -1.80 -5.42
CA CYS A 52 -13.32 -2.42 -4.45
C CYS A 52 -13.25 -3.95 -4.51
N GLU A 53 -13.26 -4.51 -5.72
CA GLU A 53 -13.10 -5.95 -5.94
C GLU A 53 -11.73 -6.45 -5.48
N ILE A 54 -10.64 -5.77 -5.86
CA ILE A 54 -9.29 -6.09 -5.42
C ILE A 54 -9.22 -6.13 -3.90
N PHE A 55 -9.68 -5.06 -3.22
CA PHE A 55 -9.61 -4.95 -1.75
C PHE A 55 -10.44 -6.01 -1.02
N ASN A 56 -11.59 -6.40 -1.56
CA ASN A 56 -12.40 -7.48 -1.00
C ASN A 56 -11.70 -8.85 -1.15
N ASN A 57 -10.88 -9.03 -2.17
CA ASN A 57 -10.16 -10.27 -2.45
C ASN A 57 -8.79 -10.38 -1.75
N ILE A 58 -8.19 -9.28 -1.29
CA ILE A 58 -6.88 -9.31 -0.59
C ILE A 58 -6.82 -10.35 0.53
N PRO A 59 -7.81 -10.48 1.45
CA PRO A 59 -7.77 -11.46 2.53
C PRO A 59 -7.74 -12.92 2.04
N HIS A 60 -8.10 -13.16 0.79
CA HIS A 60 -8.20 -14.49 0.17
C HIS A 60 -6.99 -14.85 -0.70
N ILE A 61 -6.03 -13.94 -0.88
CA ILE A 61 -4.81 -14.20 -1.65
C ILE A 61 -4.03 -15.35 -1.02
N LYS A 62 -3.68 -16.32 -1.86
CA LYS A 62 -2.93 -17.52 -1.45
C LYS A 62 -1.43 -17.30 -1.55
N PHE A 63 -0.75 -17.42 -0.43
CA PHE A 63 0.70 -17.38 -0.36
C PHE A 63 1.30 -18.77 -0.59
N ARG A 64 2.47 -18.80 -1.25
CA ARG A 64 3.27 -20.00 -1.48
C ARG A 64 4.44 -20.01 -0.51
N HIS A 65 4.97 -21.18 -0.18
CA HIS A 65 6.08 -21.36 0.78
C HIS A 65 7.38 -20.67 0.35
N ASP A 66 7.55 -20.48 -0.96
CA ASP A 66 8.72 -19.85 -1.59
C ASP A 66 8.50 -18.37 -1.97
N ASP A 67 7.35 -17.80 -1.62
CA ASP A 67 7.10 -16.37 -1.79
C ASP A 67 8.03 -15.54 -0.89
N VAL A 68 8.46 -14.39 -1.39
CA VAL A 68 9.06 -13.30 -0.60
C VAL A 68 8.10 -12.12 -0.62
N PHE A 69 7.79 -11.58 0.56
CA PHE A 69 6.84 -10.49 0.68
C PHE A 69 7.52 -9.21 1.17
N VAL A 70 7.55 -8.19 0.31
CA VAL A 70 8.14 -6.88 0.58
C VAL A 70 7.06 -5.94 1.10
N CYS A 71 7.17 -5.54 2.36
CA CYS A 71 6.23 -4.65 3.04
C CYS A 71 6.91 -3.32 3.38
N ALA A 72 6.26 -2.22 3.08
CA ALA A 72 6.81 -0.90 3.36
C ALA A 72 5.70 0.16 3.41
N PRO A 73 5.83 1.20 4.24
CA PRO A 73 5.07 2.43 4.03
C PRO A 73 5.34 2.99 2.63
N LEU A 74 4.37 3.71 2.07
CA LEU A 74 4.55 4.37 0.78
C LEU A 74 5.80 5.27 0.79
N LYS A 75 6.58 5.28 -0.30
CA LYS A 75 7.82 6.07 -0.48
C LYS A 75 9.02 5.66 0.40
N SER A 76 9.01 4.47 0.97
CA SER A 76 10.12 3.94 1.79
C SER A 76 11.18 3.16 1.01
N GLY A 77 11.09 3.06 -0.32
CA GLY A 77 12.11 2.38 -1.14
C GLY A 77 11.69 1.01 -1.70
N THR A 78 10.39 0.71 -1.73
CA THR A 78 9.84 -0.58 -2.19
C THR A 78 10.30 -0.98 -3.58
N HIS A 79 10.45 -0.03 -4.54
CA HIS A 79 10.94 -0.34 -5.89
C HIS A 79 12.35 -0.92 -5.87
N TRP A 80 13.28 -0.27 -5.16
CA TRP A 80 14.66 -0.71 -5.03
C TRP A 80 14.76 -2.09 -4.40
N THR A 81 14.06 -2.27 -3.27
CA THR A 81 14.10 -3.54 -2.54
C THR A 81 13.46 -4.67 -3.34
N TRP A 82 12.34 -4.40 -4.01
CA TRP A 82 11.69 -5.40 -4.87
C TRP A 82 12.63 -5.86 -5.99
N GLU A 83 13.33 -4.92 -6.63
CA GLU A 83 14.30 -5.22 -7.69
C GLU A 83 15.48 -6.05 -7.14
N ILE A 84 16.08 -5.63 -6.01
CA ILE A 84 17.18 -6.36 -5.37
C ILE A 84 16.76 -7.78 -5.00
N VAL A 85 15.60 -7.96 -4.35
CA VAL A 85 15.08 -9.28 -3.96
C VAL A 85 14.82 -10.13 -5.20
N SER A 86 14.28 -9.55 -6.25
CA SER A 86 14.03 -10.25 -7.51
C SER A 86 15.34 -10.70 -8.19
N MET A 87 16.38 -9.86 -8.20
CA MET A 87 17.71 -10.23 -8.68
C MET A 87 18.31 -11.38 -7.87
N LEU A 88 18.21 -11.32 -6.54
CA LEU A 88 18.72 -12.38 -5.65
C LEU A 88 18.01 -13.72 -5.90
N LEU A 89 16.70 -13.73 -6.09
CA LEU A 89 15.96 -14.95 -6.40
C LEU A 89 16.30 -15.52 -7.78
N ASN A 90 16.59 -14.65 -8.73
CA ASN A 90 17.00 -15.09 -10.08
C ASN A 90 18.48 -15.48 -10.17
N GLY A 91 19.28 -15.22 -9.12
CA GLY A 91 20.72 -15.49 -9.12
C GLY A 91 21.54 -14.65 -10.13
N LYS A 92 20.99 -13.52 -10.57
CA LYS A 92 21.60 -12.63 -11.58
C LYS A 92 21.42 -11.17 -11.21
N ALA A 93 22.47 -10.38 -11.31
CA ALA A 93 22.46 -8.93 -11.11
C ALA A 93 22.04 -8.20 -12.41
N GLU A 94 20.86 -8.55 -12.91
CA GLU A 94 20.27 -7.97 -14.13
C GLU A 94 18.92 -7.33 -13.81
N ILE A 95 18.68 -6.13 -14.34
CA ILE A 95 17.39 -5.42 -14.16
C ILE A 95 16.26 -6.28 -14.73
N ILE A 96 15.22 -6.41 -13.93
CA ILE A 96 14.02 -7.16 -14.31
C ILE A 96 13.07 -6.23 -15.05
N HIS A 97 12.85 -6.48 -16.35
CA HIS A 97 11.93 -5.71 -17.18
C HIS A 97 10.44 -6.00 -16.87
N LYS A 98 10.13 -6.23 -15.60
CA LYS A 98 8.75 -6.44 -15.12
C LYS A 98 8.38 -5.34 -14.14
N SER A 99 7.15 -4.91 -14.17
CA SER A 99 6.67 -3.93 -13.19
C SER A 99 6.35 -4.61 -11.86
N LYS A 100 6.87 -4.08 -10.74
CA LYS A 100 6.46 -4.53 -9.41
C LYS A 100 4.95 -4.43 -9.17
N MET A 101 4.27 -3.57 -9.93
CA MET A 101 2.81 -3.37 -9.83
C MET A 101 2.02 -4.64 -10.15
N THR A 102 2.54 -5.53 -11.00
CA THR A 102 1.88 -6.82 -11.30
C THR A 102 1.93 -7.82 -10.14
N GLN A 103 2.70 -7.52 -9.09
CA GLN A 103 2.86 -8.32 -7.88
C GLN A 103 2.54 -7.51 -6.61
N MET A 104 1.85 -6.39 -6.76
CA MET A 104 1.41 -5.54 -5.66
C MET A 104 -0.05 -5.87 -5.30
N LEU A 105 -0.27 -6.32 -4.06
CA LEU A 105 -1.54 -6.90 -3.63
C LEU A 105 -2.75 -5.98 -3.85
N GLU A 106 -2.58 -4.68 -3.61
CA GLU A 106 -3.64 -3.70 -3.72
C GLU A 106 -3.75 -3.01 -5.08
N ALA A 107 -2.92 -3.40 -6.06
CA ALA A 107 -2.87 -2.72 -7.36
C ALA A 107 -3.48 -3.54 -8.52
N VAL A 108 -3.55 -4.86 -8.39
CA VAL A 108 -4.00 -5.76 -9.45
C VAL A 108 -4.96 -6.82 -8.92
N PRO A 109 -5.84 -7.36 -9.76
CA PRO A 109 -6.69 -8.52 -9.42
C PRO A 109 -5.87 -9.73 -8.97
N THR A 110 -6.45 -10.55 -8.11
CA THR A 110 -5.80 -11.74 -7.52
C THR A 110 -5.33 -12.72 -8.60
N GLU A 111 -6.06 -12.85 -9.70
CA GLU A 111 -5.75 -13.74 -10.82
C GLU A 111 -4.41 -13.39 -11.49
N ILE A 112 -4.07 -12.09 -11.52
CA ILE A 112 -2.76 -11.62 -12.04
C ILE A 112 -1.65 -12.08 -11.10
N ILE A 113 -1.84 -11.96 -9.79
CA ILE A 113 -0.87 -12.40 -8.77
C ILE A 113 -0.70 -13.92 -8.83
N ASP A 114 -1.79 -14.67 -8.93
CA ASP A 114 -1.78 -16.13 -8.98
C ASP A 114 -1.14 -16.67 -10.26
N GLY A 115 -1.24 -15.94 -11.36
CA GLY A 115 -0.58 -16.26 -12.63
C GLY A 115 0.94 -16.05 -12.63
N VAL A 116 1.51 -15.38 -11.62
CA VAL A 116 2.97 -15.18 -11.53
C VAL A 116 3.65 -16.50 -11.16
N PRO A 117 4.68 -16.96 -11.92
CA PRO A 117 5.43 -18.18 -11.58
C PRO A 117 6.17 -18.04 -10.23
N SER A 118 6.32 -19.17 -9.52
CA SER A 118 7.18 -19.25 -8.32
C SER A 118 8.68 -19.22 -8.68
N PRO A 119 9.52 -18.65 -7.80
CA PRO A 119 9.14 -17.88 -6.60
C PRO A 119 8.62 -16.48 -6.95
N ARG A 120 7.64 -15.97 -6.19
CA ARG A 120 7.08 -14.63 -6.38
C ARG A 120 7.72 -13.63 -5.40
N VAL A 121 7.89 -12.38 -5.85
CA VAL A 121 8.24 -11.25 -4.98
C VAL A 121 7.02 -10.34 -4.84
N LEU A 122 6.12 -10.71 -3.95
CA LEU A 122 4.91 -9.93 -3.66
C LEU A 122 5.28 -8.64 -2.92
N ASN A 123 4.47 -7.60 -3.08
CA ASN A 123 4.68 -6.36 -2.35
C ASN A 123 3.37 -5.68 -1.97
N SER A 124 3.41 -4.85 -0.91
CA SER A 124 2.27 -4.08 -0.45
C SER A 124 2.69 -2.87 0.38
N HIS A 125 1.84 -1.83 0.36
CA HIS A 125 1.91 -0.68 1.26
C HIS A 125 0.83 -0.72 2.35
N LEU A 126 0.01 -1.77 2.38
CA LEU A 126 -1.08 -1.92 3.34
C LEU A 126 -0.55 -2.12 4.76
N HIS A 127 -1.27 -1.61 5.73
CA HIS A 127 -1.08 -1.90 7.14
C HIS A 127 -1.21 -3.39 7.43
N LEU A 128 -0.49 -3.89 8.43
CA LEU A 128 -0.44 -5.31 8.80
C LEU A 128 -1.83 -5.91 9.00
N CYS A 129 -2.72 -5.18 9.67
CA CYS A 129 -4.10 -5.61 9.92
C CYS A 129 -4.96 -5.81 8.65
N ARG A 130 -4.50 -5.33 7.49
CA ARG A 130 -5.19 -5.47 6.19
C ARG A 130 -4.55 -6.51 5.27
N LEU A 131 -3.43 -7.09 5.69
CA LEU A 131 -2.73 -8.11 4.91
C LEU A 131 -3.41 -9.48 5.04
N PRO A 132 -3.23 -10.38 4.05
CA PRO A 132 -3.68 -11.76 4.16
C PRO A 132 -3.02 -12.46 5.34
N ARG A 133 -3.80 -13.12 6.20
CA ARG A 133 -3.27 -13.87 7.34
C ARG A 133 -2.31 -14.98 6.91
N GLU A 134 -2.54 -15.58 5.75
CA GLU A 134 -1.67 -16.62 5.19
C GLU A 134 -0.20 -16.19 5.04
N ALA A 135 0.06 -14.89 4.81
CA ALA A 135 1.43 -14.37 4.73
C ALA A 135 2.22 -14.65 6.00
N LEU A 136 1.57 -14.51 7.16
CA LEU A 136 2.17 -14.79 8.49
C LEU A 136 2.11 -16.27 8.84
N GLU A 137 0.98 -16.93 8.60
CA GLU A 137 0.74 -18.34 8.95
C GLU A 137 1.66 -19.29 8.18
N LYS A 138 1.91 -19.03 6.90
CA LYS A 138 2.82 -19.85 6.05
C LYS A 138 4.29 -19.53 6.25
N LYS A 139 4.64 -18.59 7.16
CA LYS A 139 6.02 -18.20 7.44
C LYS A 139 6.80 -17.81 6.19
N CYS A 140 6.15 -17.12 5.26
CA CYS A 140 6.81 -16.54 4.09
C CYS A 140 7.93 -15.61 4.55
N LYS A 141 8.97 -15.46 3.73
CA LYS A 141 10.03 -14.48 4.01
C LYS A 141 9.45 -13.08 3.86
N ILE A 142 9.42 -12.30 4.94
CA ILE A 142 8.96 -10.92 4.93
C ILE A 142 10.16 -9.99 4.99
N VAL A 143 10.21 -9.03 4.08
CA VAL A 143 11.19 -7.95 4.06
C VAL A 143 10.44 -6.66 4.39
N LEU A 144 10.56 -6.21 5.63
CA LEU A 144 10.00 -4.94 6.08
C LEU A 144 11.00 -3.82 5.82
N ILE A 145 10.56 -2.75 5.16
CA ILE A 145 11.38 -1.58 4.87
C ILE A 145 10.82 -0.40 5.67
N LEU A 146 11.67 0.22 6.46
CA LEU A 146 11.37 1.46 7.16
C LEU A 146 12.33 2.55 6.67
N ARG A 147 11.88 3.78 6.67
CA ARG A 147 12.64 4.96 6.27
C ARG A 147 12.38 6.10 7.25
N ASP A 148 13.30 7.05 7.37
CA ASP A 148 13.07 8.26 8.16
C ASP A 148 11.75 8.94 7.73
N PRO A 149 10.79 9.18 8.64
CA PRO A 149 9.48 9.74 8.29
C PRO A 149 9.57 11.13 7.65
N ARG A 150 10.60 11.90 7.95
CA ARG A 150 10.84 13.22 7.32
C ARG A 150 11.15 13.06 5.84
N ASP A 151 11.99 12.08 5.49
CA ASP A 151 12.30 11.76 4.11
C ASP A 151 11.10 11.19 3.37
N VAL A 152 10.27 10.39 4.06
CA VAL A 152 9.02 9.87 3.49
C VAL A 152 8.06 11.01 3.18
N ALA A 153 7.87 11.97 4.10
CA ALA A 153 6.99 13.12 3.90
C ALA A 153 7.40 13.94 2.66
N VAL A 154 8.69 14.26 2.53
CA VAL A 154 9.22 15.00 1.37
C VAL A 154 9.03 14.19 0.07
N SER A 155 9.36 12.90 0.10
CA SER A 155 9.22 12.04 -1.09
C SER A 155 7.76 11.86 -1.50
N LEU A 156 6.83 11.80 -0.53
CA LEU A 156 5.41 11.67 -0.78
C LEU A 156 4.82 12.97 -1.34
N TYR A 157 5.25 14.12 -0.83
CA TYR A 157 4.88 15.43 -1.37
C TYR A 157 5.20 15.54 -2.87
N HIS A 158 6.46 15.25 -3.25
CA HIS A 158 6.86 15.28 -4.66
C HIS A 158 6.10 14.24 -5.50
N HIS A 159 5.79 13.08 -4.93
CA HIS A 159 4.98 12.08 -5.60
C HIS A 159 3.56 12.58 -5.87
N CYS A 160 2.91 13.21 -4.88
CA CYS A 160 1.57 13.78 -5.04
C CYS A 160 1.55 14.89 -6.10
N LYS A 161 2.57 15.73 -6.16
CA LYS A 161 2.70 16.77 -7.20
C LYS A 161 3.01 16.21 -8.59
N GLY A 162 3.78 15.13 -8.66
CA GLY A 162 4.23 14.55 -9.94
C GLY A 162 3.25 13.59 -10.59
N VAL A 163 2.26 13.09 -9.87
CA VAL A 163 1.28 12.14 -10.39
C VAL A 163 -0.04 12.85 -10.71
N LEU A 164 -0.37 12.98 -11.99
CA LEU A 164 -1.56 13.70 -12.48
C LEU A 164 -2.87 13.27 -11.80
N LYS A 165 -3.01 12.00 -11.45
CA LYS A 165 -4.22 11.48 -10.79
C LYS A 165 -4.46 12.06 -9.39
N HIS A 166 -3.44 12.57 -8.72
CA HIS A 166 -3.59 13.19 -7.40
C HIS A 166 -4.08 14.65 -7.49
N ASP A 167 -3.91 15.28 -8.64
CA ASP A 167 -4.40 16.65 -8.92
C ASP A 167 -4.02 17.64 -7.81
N TYR A 168 -2.73 17.59 -7.37
CA TYR A 168 -2.24 18.36 -6.25
C TYR A 168 -1.07 19.27 -6.64
N ASP A 169 -1.18 20.57 -6.31
CA ASP A 169 -0.18 21.58 -6.58
C ASP A 169 0.14 22.49 -5.37
N GLY A 170 -0.38 22.13 -4.18
CA GLY A 170 -0.14 22.86 -2.93
C GLY A 170 1.33 22.95 -2.51
N MET A 171 1.60 23.75 -1.50
CA MET A 171 2.94 23.92 -0.92
C MET A 171 3.24 22.87 0.15
N PHE A 172 4.52 22.54 0.35
CA PHE A 172 4.94 21.51 1.33
C PHE A 172 4.47 21.83 2.75
N GLU A 173 4.50 23.09 3.16
CA GLU A 173 4.06 23.53 4.49
C GLU A 173 2.58 23.22 4.77
N ASN A 174 1.73 23.25 3.73
CA ASN A 174 0.30 22.90 3.83
C ASN A 174 0.06 21.39 3.70
N PHE A 175 0.94 20.67 2.98
CA PHE A 175 0.91 19.22 2.84
C PHE A 175 1.32 18.48 4.12
N LEU A 176 2.34 19.00 4.84
CA LEU A 176 2.92 18.32 5.99
C LEU A 176 1.90 18.01 7.11
N PRO A 177 0.95 18.90 7.47
CA PRO A 177 -0.11 18.58 8.42
C PRO A 177 -0.95 17.36 8.00
N LEU A 178 -1.28 17.23 6.72
CA LEU A 178 -2.04 16.07 6.22
C LEU A 178 -1.27 14.76 6.42
N PHE A 179 0.06 14.78 6.20
CA PHE A 179 0.92 13.62 6.45
C PHE A 179 0.95 13.26 7.94
N LEU A 180 1.16 14.23 8.82
CA LEU A 180 1.25 14.02 10.26
C LEU A 180 -0.07 13.53 10.88
N GLU A 181 -1.20 13.98 10.34
CA GLU A 181 -2.53 13.60 10.78
C GLU A 181 -3.02 12.27 10.16
N GLY A 182 -2.22 11.63 9.31
CA GLY A 182 -2.58 10.37 8.65
C GLY A 182 -3.73 10.49 7.65
N LYS A 183 -3.93 11.67 7.06
CA LYS A 183 -5.00 11.95 6.10
C LYS A 183 -4.64 11.62 4.65
N LEU A 184 -3.43 11.13 4.40
CA LEU A 184 -2.94 10.80 3.07
C LEU A 184 -3.12 9.29 2.75
N MET A 185 -2.65 8.89 1.57
CA MET A 185 -2.68 7.49 1.13
C MET A 185 -1.96 6.58 2.13
N TYR A 186 -2.61 5.45 2.43
CA TYR A 186 -2.19 4.46 3.44
C TYR A 186 -2.18 5.00 4.87
N ASN A 187 -2.92 6.07 5.13
CA ASN A 187 -3.17 6.68 6.44
C ASN A 187 -1.88 7.04 7.20
N ASN A 188 -1.77 6.71 8.48
CA ASN A 188 -0.70 7.18 9.34
C ASN A 188 0.57 6.32 9.23
N TYR A 189 1.70 6.96 8.94
CA TYR A 189 3.02 6.30 8.88
C TYR A 189 3.44 5.67 10.22
N LEU A 190 3.22 6.38 11.33
CA LEU A 190 3.63 5.89 12.64
C LEU A 190 2.80 4.68 13.09
N ASP A 191 1.50 4.68 12.79
CA ASP A 191 0.63 3.52 13.07
C ASP A 191 1.11 2.29 12.27
N TYR A 192 1.53 2.49 11.01
CA TYR A 192 2.13 1.42 10.21
C TYR A 192 3.35 0.81 10.90
N VAL A 193 4.27 1.64 11.39
CA VAL A 193 5.50 1.17 12.07
C VAL A 193 5.15 0.38 13.33
N VAL A 194 4.26 0.93 14.17
CA VAL A 194 3.85 0.30 15.44
C VAL A 194 3.14 -1.04 15.24
N GLU A 195 2.40 -1.22 14.14
CA GLU A 195 1.77 -2.51 13.84
C GLU A 195 2.77 -3.64 13.55
N TRP A 196 4.01 -3.31 13.19
CA TRP A 196 5.07 -4.28 12.89
C TRP A 196 6.03 -4.54 14.05
N GLU A 197 5.95 -3.78 15.14
CA GLU A 197 6.71 -4.00 16.39
C GLU A 197 6.06 -5.06 17.27
#